data_6cf24df4c3ac56ed5e8bdd8edd3082a5
#
_entry.id   6cf24df4c3ac56ed5e8bdd8edd3082a5
#
_cell.length_a   1.000
_cell.length_b   1.000
_cell.length_c   1.000
_cell.angle_alpha   90.00
_cell.angle_beta   90.00
_cell.angle_gamma   90.00
#
_symmetry.space_group_name_H-M   'P 1'
#
loop_
_entity.id
_entity.type
_entity.pdbx_description
1 polymer ?
#
loop_
_entity_poly.entity_id
_entity_poly.type
_entity_poly.pdbx_seq_one_letter_code
_entity_poly.pdbx_strand_id
1 'polypeptide(L)'
;PQIQAVGVFVNEPIEHVLSLCSRGIIDVIQLHGDESTEYITEIRNRTDTPVIKAVRVQNSEQVSSMVTPLAEYMLFDTYKKDAYGGSGERFPLGILQQSIKELESQGVSIQPFFLAGGLTPGNIEEVLGTQDCYCIDVSTGVETDGYKDEAKVRELIEKIRGYLKERSNQMEQKKGRYGLYGGQYIPETLIPAVNEVEKAYEYYKNDPQFKQELHDLLTKYAGRPSLLYYAEKMTKDLGGAKIYLKREDLNHTGSHKINNVLGQVLLAKKMGKTRVIAETGAGQHGVATATAAALMDMECEIFMGKEDTDRQVLNCYRMELLGAKVHPVTSGTMTLKDAVNETMREWASRMDDTLYVLGSVMGPH
;
A
#
# COMPACT_ATOMS: atom_id res chain seq x y z
N PRO A 1 5.76 6.14 -20.77
CA PRO A 1 5.58 7.01 -19.60
C PRO A 1 5.18 8.39 -20.10
N GLN A 2 4.09 8.94 -19.57
CA GLN A 2 3.69 10.32 -19.84
C GLN A 2 4.65 11.24 -19.08
N ILE A 3 5.22 12.22 -19.78
CA ILE A 3 6.02 13.28 -19.17
C ILE A 3 5.04 14.36 -18.69
N GLN A 4 5.17 14.77 -17.43
CA GLN A 4 4.40 15.89 -16.88
C GLN A 4 5.18 17.20 -17.03
N ALA A 5 4.49 18.25 -17.40
CA ALA A 5 5.05 19.60 -17.50
C ALA A 5 4.92 20.30 -16.14
N VAL A 6 6.06 20.69 -15.54
CA VAL A 6 6.09 21.44 -14.27
C VAL A 6 6.34 22.92 -14.59
N GLY A 7 5.41 23.79 -14.20
CA GLY A 7 5.60 25.24 -14.27
C GLY A 7 6.29 25.74 -13.02
N VAL A 8 7.50 26.33 -13.15
CA VAL A 8 8.25 26.89 -12.00
C VAL A 8 7.99 28.39 -11.92
N PHE A 9 7.52 28.84 -10.76
CA PHE A 9 7.12 30.23 -10.51
C PHE A 9 7.89 30.79 -9.31
N VAL A 10 8.19 32.08 -9.40
CA VAL A 10 8.84 32.87 -8.33
C VAL A 10 8.02 34.14 -8.13
N ASN A 11 7.18 34.15 -7.09
CA ASN A 11 6.30 35.27 -6.74
C ASN A 11 5.43 35.77 -7.93
N GLU A 12 5.01 34.85 -8.78
CA GLU A 12 4.22 35.15 -9.99
C GLU A 12 2.77 35.52 -9.60
N PRO A 13 2.09 36.43 -10.31
CA PRO A 13 0.67 36.70 -10.12
C PRO A 13 -0.18 35.43 -10.32
N ILE A 14 -1.11 35.17 -9.39
CA ILE A 14 -1.97 33.97 -9.38
C ILE A 14 -2.71 33.77 -10.71
N GLU A 15 -3.23 34.87 -11.30
CA GLU A 15 -3.97 34.83 -12.56
C GLU A 15 -3.15 34.25 -13.72
N HIS A 16 -1.84 34.56 -13.75
CA HIS A 16 -0.96 34.00 -14.77
C HIS A 16 -0.75 32.49 -14.56
N VAL A 17 -0.49 32.06 -13.33
CA VAL A 17 -0.34 30.63 -12.97
C VAL A 17 -1.59 29.84 -13.37
N LEU A 18 -2.77 30.33 -12.96
CA LEU A 18 -4.06 29.69 -13.26
C LEU A 18 -4.38 29.66 -14.76
N SER A 19 -3.98 30.70 -15.51
CA SER A 19 -4.10 30.71 -16.97
C SER A 19 -3.33 29.60 -17.65
N LEU A 20 -2.12 29.28 -17.16
CA LEU A 20 -1.31 28.18 -17.70
C LEU A 20 -1.91 26.81 -17.37
N CYS A 21 -2.44 26.64 -16.16
CA CYS A 21 -3.15 25.43 -15.75
C CYS A 21 -4.40 25.19 -16.61
N SER A 22 -5.26 26.20 -16.72
CA SER A 22 -6.54 26.09 -17.46
C SER A 22 -6.35 25.81 -18.95
N ARG A 23 -5.23 26.23 -19.51
CA ARG A 23 -4.84 25.96 -20.91
C ARG A 23 -4.15 24.60 -21.11
N GLY A 24 -3.93 23.82 -20.03
CA GLY A 24 -3.26 22.54 -20.08
C GLY A 24 -1.79 22.63 -20.51
N ILE A 25 -1.14 23.77 -20.24
CA ILE A 25 0.29 23.97 -20.58
C ILE A 25 1.19 23.34 -19.52
N ILE A 26 0.73 23.32 -18.26
CA ILE A 26 1.41 22.72 -17.13
C ILE A 26 0.49 21.72 -16.42
N ASP A 27 1.08 20.67 -15.91
CA ASP A 27 0.42 19.59 -15.15
C ASP A 27 0.66 19.73 -13.64
N VAL A 28 1.71 20.47 -13.23
CA VAL A 28 2.12 20.67 -11.83
C VAL A 28 2.61 22.12 -11.66
N ILE A 29 2.26 22.74 -10.54
CA ILE A 29 2.70 24.08 -10.13
C ILE A 29 3.85 23.94 -9.15
N GLN A 30 5.04 24.48 -9.45
CA GLN A 30 6.15 24.57 -8.50
C GLN A 30 6.36 26.02 -8.07
N LEU A 31 6.09 26.31 -6.78
CA LEU A 31 6.26 27.61 -6.16
C LEU A 31 7.65 27.70 -5.53
N HIS A 32 8.54 28.44 -6.18
CA HIS A 32 9.97 28.51 -5.82
C HIS A 32 10.39 29.84 -5.21
N GLY A 33 9.45 30.73 -5.01
CA GLY A 33 9.63 32.05 -4.37
C GLY A 33 9.24 32.07 -2.89
N ASP A 34 8.84 33.25 -2.44
CA ASP A 34 8.43 33.49 -1.05
C ASP A 34 6.89 33.53 -0.91
N GLU A 35 6.19 32.72 -1.73
CA GLU A 35 4.74 32.66 -1.76
C GLU A 35 4.20 32.22 -0.39
N SER A 36 3.24 32.98 0.14
CA SER A 36 2.65 32.78 1.46
C SER A 36 1.64 31.60 1.48
N THR A 37 1.25 31.22 2.68
CA THR A 37 0.20 30.22 2.91
C THR A 37 -1.14 30.65 2.30
N GLU A 38 -1.46 31.95 2.34
CA GLU A 38 -2.66 32.54 1.74
C GLU A 38 -2.64 32.39 0.21
N TYR A 39 -1.48 32.62 -0.41
CA TYR A 39 -1.28 32.45 -1.84
C TYR A 39 -1.52 30.99 -2.27
N ILE A 40 -0.95 30.03 -1.52
CA ILE A 40 -1.15 28.59 -1.79
C ILE A 40 -2.63 28.23 -1.61
N THR A 41 -3.28 28.72 -0.56
CA THR A 41 -4.70 28.48 -0.29
C THR A 41 -5.58 29.01 -1.43
N GLU A 42 -5.28 30.20 -1.96
CA GLU A 42 -6.03 30.77 -3.07
C GLU A 42 -5.89 29.95 -4.35
N ILE A 43 -4.67 29.49 -4.68
CA ILE A 43 -4.46 28.56 -5.81
C ILE A 43 -5.28 27.29 -5.62
N ARG A 44 -5.22 26.65 -4.44
CA ARG A 44 -5.93 25.40 -4.14
C ARG A 44 -7.45 25.52 -4.25
N ASN A 45 -8.00 26.70 -3.95
CA ASN A 45 -9.45 26.97 -4.09
C ASN A 45 -9.88 27.15 -5.56
N ARG A 46 -8.95 27.33 -6.49
CA ARG A 46 -9.23 27.69 -7.89
C ARG A 46 -8.76 26.66 -8.91
N THR A 47 -7.93 25.67 -8.52
CA THR A 47 -7.47 24.60 -9.40
C THR A 47 -7.15 23.33 -8.61
N ASP A 48 -7.38 22.16 -9.22
CA ASP A 48 -6.97 20.85 -8.70
C ASP A 48 -5.53 20.47 -9.14
N THR A 49 -4.83 21.36 -9.85
CA THR A 49 -3.46 21.14 -10.29
C THR A 49 -2.53 20.99 -9.07
N PRO A 50 -1.76 19.89 -8.96
CA PRO A 50 -0.89 19.64 -7.80
C PRO A 50 0.14 20.74 -7.60
N VAL A 51 0.44 21.06 -6.34
CA VAL A 51 1.38 22.10 -5.93
C VAL A 51 2.62 21.48 -5.27
N ILE A 52 3.79 21.89 -5.72
CA ILE A 52 5.09 21.69 -5.08
C ILE A 52 5.50 23.01 -4.43
N LYS A 53 5.73 23.04 -3.10
CA LYS A 53 6.31 24.21 -2.44
C LYS A 53 7.81 24.00 -2.22
N ALA A 54 8.61 24.87 -2.82
CA ALA A 54 10.06 24.85 -2.64
C ALA A 54 10.47 25.58 -1.34
N VAL A 55 11.42 24.97 -0.62
CA VAL A 55 12.07 25.48 0.59
C VAL A 55 13.57 25.49 0.35
N ARG A 56 14.17 26.66 0.47
CA ARG A 56 15.62 26.83 0.37
C ARG A 56 16.24 26.55 1.74
N VAL A 57 16.89 25.40 1.88
CA VAL A 57 17.39 24.89 3.16
C VAL A 57 18.63 25.66 3.64
N GLN A 58 18.48 26.43 4.70
CA GLN A 58 19.52 27.20 5.35
C GLN A 58 19.81 26.71 6.77
N ASN A 59 18.76 26.41 7.53
CA ASN A 59 18.83 25.88 8.89
C ASN A 59 17.57 25.06 9.23
N SER A 60 17.56 24.37 10.37
CA SER A 60 16.46 23.49 10.77
C SER A 60 15.17 24.24 11.12
N GLU A 61 15.27 25.42 11.73
CA GLU A 61 14.11 26.24 12.10
C GLU A 61 13.33 26.69 10.86
N GLN A 62 14.03 27.06 9.80
CA GLN A 62 13.43 27.45 8.54
C GLN A 62 12.69 26.28 7.87
N VAL A 63 13.29 25.09 7.83
CA VAL A 63 12.61 23.91 7.29
C VAL A 63 11.32 23.65 8.05
N SER A 64 11.38 23.67 9.38
CA SER A 64 10.21 23.40 10.24
C SER A 64 9.09 24.44 10.07
N SER A 65 9.45 25.71 9.83
CA SER A 65 8.47 26.80 9.67
C SER A 65 7.81 26.85 8.28
N MET A 66 8.46 26.29 7.25
CA MET A 66 8.00 26.37 5.86
C MET A 66 7.33 25.08 5.35
N VAL A 67 7.38 23.98 6.12
CA VAL A 67 6.61 22.78 5.80
C VAL A 67 5.11 23.09 5.94
N THR A 68 4.36 22.87 4.87
CA THR A 68 2.93 23.18 4.82
C THR A 68 2.12 21.99 4.32
N PRO A 69 1.00 21.63 4.99
CA PRO A 69 0.11 20.58 4.52
C PRO A 69 -0.75 21.01 3.31
N LEU A 70 -0.65 22.27 2.88
CA LEU A 70 -1.43 22.80 1.75
C LEU A 70 -0.82 22.45 0.38
N ALA A 71 0.44 22.03 0.34
CA ALA A 71 1.09 21.54 -0.87
C ALA A 71 1.08 20.00 -0.89
N GLU A 72 0.87 19.39 -2.06
CA GLU A 72 0.97 17.93 -2.21
C GLU A 72 2.40 17.44 -2.06
N TYR A 73 3.36 18.27 -2.45
CA TYR A 73 4.77 17.95 -2.40
C TYR A 73 5.58 19.13 -1.85
N MET A 74 6.67 18.80 -1.16
CA MET A 74 7.71 19.75 -0.82
C MET A 74 8.89 19.60 -1.78
N LEU A 75 9.67 20.66 -1.99
CA LEU A 75 10.95 20.59 -2.67
C LEU A 75 12.00 21.26 -1.78
N PHE A 76 13.07 20.56 -1.45
CA PHE A 76 14.18 21.11 -0.69
C PHE A 76 15.36 21.40 -1.62
N ASP A 77 15.73 22.67 -1.69
CA ASP A 77 16.82 23.17 -2.54
C ASP A 77 17.93 23.81 -1.69
N THR A 78 19.14 23.91 -2.23
CA THR A 78 20.26 24.57 -1.58
C THR A 78 20.01 26.08 -1.46
N TYR A 79 20.22 26.63 -0.27
CA TYR A 79 20.14 28.09 -0.07
C TYR A 79 21.32 28.80 -0.73
N LYS A 80 21.05 29.87 -1.46
CA LYS A 80 22.03 30.85 -1.90
C LYS A 80 21.50 32.25 -1.70
N LYS A 81 22.33 33.12 -1.12
CA LYS A 81 22.03 34.55 -1.00
C LYS A 81 21.99 35.13 -2.43
N ASP A 82 20.88 35.77 -2.79
CA ASP A 82 20.69 36.45 -4.07
C ASP A 82 20.42 35.55 -5.31
N ALA A 83 20.06 34.25 -5.16
CA ALA A 83 19.65 33.38 -6.26
C ALA A 83 18.48 32.45 -5.91
N TYR A 84 17.57 32.27 -6.86
CA TYR A 84 16.47 31.30 -6.79
C TYR A 84 16.85 30.07 -7.63
N GLY A 85 17.53 29.07 -6.99
CA GLY A 85 17.90 27.80 -7.61
C GLY A 85 19.19 27.81 -8.45
N GLY A 86 19.67 26.62 -8.80
CA GLY A 86 20.76 26.43 -9.77
C GLY A 86 22.18 26.82 -9.32
N SER A 87 22.44 26.85 -8.00
CA SER A 87 23.73 27.33 -7.45
C SER A 87 24.93 26.41 -7.72
N GLY A 88 24.71 25.13 -7.96
CA GLY A 88 25.78 24.12 -8.07
C GLY A 88 26.50 23.78 -6.76
N GLU A 89 26.10 24.39 -5.63
CA GLU A 89 26.65 24.07 -4.32
C GLU A 89 26.03 22.78 -3.76
N ARG A 90 26.81 22.08 -2.92
CA ARG A 90 26.41 20.78 -2.35
C ARG A 90 25.25 20.96 -1.39
N PHE A 91 24.21 20.18 -1.56
CA PHE A 91 23.01 20.21 -0.71
C PHE A 91 23.36 19.86 0.76
N PRO A 92 22.85 20.61 1.75
CA PRO A 92 23.16 20.40 3.17
C PRO A 92 22.31 19.26 3.77
N LEU A 93 22.57 18.02 3.35
CA LEU A 93 21.82 16.81 3.76
C LEU A 93 21.68 16.65 5.27
N GLY A 94 22.75 16.98 6.05
CA GLY A 94 22.72 16.86 7.51
C GLY A 94 21.69 17.76 8.16
N ILE A 95 21.50 18.98 7.66
CA ILE A 95 20.48 19.92 8.15
C ILE A 95 19.09 19.38 7.86
N LEU A 96 18.84 18.91 6.63
CA LEU A 96 17.55 18.35 6.25
C LEU A 96 17.19 17.11 7.09
N GLN A 97 18.14 16.19 7.28
CA GLN A 97 17.92 14.99 8.09
C GLN A 97 17.56 15.33 9.55
N GLN A 98 18.26 16.31 10.12
CA GLN A 98 17.98 16.77 11.48
C GLN A 98 16.59 17.39 11.56
N SER A 99 16.22 18.24 10.60
CA SER A 99 14.90 18.87 10.55
C SER A 99 13.77 17.85 10.41
N ILE A 100 13.94 16.85 9.56
CA ILE A 100 12.95 15.77 9.39
C ILE A 100 12.73 15.02 10.71
N LYS A 101 13.82 14.63 11.38
CA LYS A 101 13.73 13.93 12.68
C LYS A 101 13.07 14.79 13.77
N GLU A 102 13.34 16.08 13.80
CA GLU A 102 12.73 17.01 14.75
C GLU A 102 11.20 17.12 14.50
N LEU A 103 10.77 17.27 13.25
CA LEU A 103 9.36 17.31 12.87
C LEU A 103 8.62 16.00 13.20
N GLU A 104 9.22 14.86 12.87
CA GLU A 104 8.66 13.54 13.20
C GLU A 104 8.53 13.34 14.71
N SER A 105 9.51 13.80 15.51
CA SER A 105 9.45 13.75 16.97
C SER A 105 8.32 14.59 17.57
N GLN A 106 7.87 15.61 16.85
CA GLN A 106 6.76 16.48 17.21
C GLN A 106 5.40 15.96 16.67
N GLY A 107 5.38 14.80 15.99
CA GLY A 107 4.20 14.22 15.38
C GLY A 107 3.77 14.89 14.07
N VAL A 108 4.64 15.69 13.46
CA VAL A 108 4.39 16.34 12.17
C VAL A 108 4.87 15.41 11.04
N SER A 109 3.94 14.97 10.19
CA SER A 109 4.25 14.22 8.98
C SER A 109 4.65 15.16 7.85
N ILE A 110 5.78 14.88 7.21
CA ILE A 110 6.22 15.65 6.03
C ILE A 110 5.62 15.03 4.77
N GLN A 111 5.16 15.87 3.86
CA GLN A 111 4.69 15.46 2.55
C GLN A 111 5.83 14.79 1.75
N PRO A 112 5.50 13.93 0.77
CA PRO A 112 6.50 13.44 -0.17
C PRO A 112 7.29 14.62 -0.77
N PHE A 113 8.62 14.51 -0.82
CA PHE A 113 9.43 15.64 -1.21
C PHE A 113 10.43 15.34 -2.32
N PHE A 114 10.74 16.39 -3.06
CA PHE A 114 11.77 16.46 -4.07
C PHE A 114 13.07 16.98 -3.44
N LEU A 115 14.18 16.44 -3.88
CA LEU A 115 15.50 16.91 -3.48
C LEU A 115 16.18 17.59 -4.66
N ALA A 116 16.58 18.84 -4.46
CA ALA A 116 17.21 19.69 -5.46
C ALA A 116 18.52 20.29 -4.93
N GLY A 117 19.25 20.96 -5.80
CA GLY A 117 20.46 21.73 -5.46
C GLY A 117 21.76 20.93 -5.48
N GLY A 118 22.65 21.26 -6.42
CA GLY A 118 24.00 20.73 -6.54
C GLY A 118 24.11 19.23 -6.81
N LEU A 119 23.02 18.60 -7.26
CA LEU A 119 22.99 17.18 -7.60
C LEU A 119 23.62 16.92 -8.94
N THR A 120 24.51 15.93 -8.99
CA THR A 120 25.30 15.56 -10.18
C THR A 120 25.41 14.04 -10.27
N PRO A 121 25.79 13.47 -11.43
CA PRO A 121 26.12 12.06 -11.52
C PRO A 121 27.19 11.61 -10.52
N GLY A 122 28.08 12.52 -10.12
CA GLY A 122 29.20 12.21 -9.20
C GLY A 122 28.79 12.08 -7.73
N ASN A 123 27.66 12.66 -7.28
CA ASN A 123 27.24 12.65 -5.86
C ASN A 123 25.88 11.99 -5.61
N ILE A 124 25.15 11.59 -6.66
CA ILE A 124 23.77 11.13 -6.53
C ILE A 124 23.64 9.87 -5.68
N GLU A 125 24.58 8.94 -5.75
CA GLU A 125 24.55 7.69 -4.97
C GLU A 125 24.70 7.96 -3.45
N GLU A 126 25.57 8.88 -3.07
CA GLU A 126 25.73 9.34 -1.69
C GLU A 126 24.43 9.96 -1.17
N VAL A 127 23.80 10.80 -1.99
CA VAL A 127 22.55 11.48 -1.64
C VAL A 127 21.40 10.47 -1.44
N LEU A 128 21.22 9.52 -2.37
CA LEU A 128 20.20 8.48 -2.28
C LEU A 128 20.45 7.52 -1.11
N GLY A 129 21.72 7.27 -0.76
CA GLY A 129 22.09 6.45 0.39
C GLY A 129 21.82 7.11 1.74
N THR A 130 21.70 8.43 1.76
CA THR A 130 21.60 9.23 2.98
C THR A 130 20.18 9.63 3.32
N GLN A 131 19.34 9.90 2.30
CA GLN A 131 17.99 10.42 2.49
C GLN A 131 16.98 9.80 1.50
N ASP A 132 15.88 9.27 2.04
CA ASP A 132 14.75 8.86 1.25
C ASP A 132 13.97 10.09 0.74
N CYS A 133 13.90 10.24 -0.57
CA CYS A 133 13.11 11.30 -1.21
C CYS A 133 12.18 10.69 -2.26
N TYR A 134 11.08 11.39 -2.54
CA TYR A 134 10.10 10.97 -3.54
C TYR A 134 10.64 11.14 -4.96
N CYS A 135 11.38 12.22 -5.22
CA CYS A 135 11.91 12.57 -6.53
C CYS A 135 13.22 13.37 -6.41
N ILE A 136 14.01 13.34 -7.47
CA ILE A 136 15.25 14.12 -7.63
C ILE A 136 15.02 15.21 -8.69
N ASP A 137 15.32 16.46 -8.34
CA ASP A 137 15.31 17.59 -9.28
C ASP A 137 16.74 18.01 -9.60
N VAL A 138 17.13 17.91 -10.88
CA VAL A 138 18.51 18.22 -11.33
C VAL A 138 18.48 19.19 -12.49
N SER A 139 19.17 20.32 -12.33
CA SER A 139 19.35 21.33 -13.36
C SER A 139 20.80 21.39 -13.84
N THR A 140 21.63 22.22 -13.22
CA THR A 140 23.01 22.52 -13.67
C THR A 140 23.97 21.34 -13.57
N GLY A 141 23.69 20.36 -12.69
CA GLY A 141 24.55 19.19 -12.51
C GLY A 141 24.66 18.25 -13.72
N VAL A 142 23.78 18.41 -14.70
CA VAL A 142 23.78 17.66 -15.95
C VAL A 142 24.00 18.58 -17.16
N GLU A 143 24.67 19.72 -16.97
CA GLU A 143 24.99 20.68 -18.02
C GLU A 143 26.49 20.66 -18.37
N THR A 144 26.79 21.02 -19.62
CA THR A 144 28.12 21.38 -20.13
C THR A 144 27.97 22.66 -20.94
N ASP A 145 28.74 23.69 -20.61
CA ASP A 145 28.70 25.02 -21.21
C ASP A 145 27.30 25.66 -21.25
N GLY A 146 26.50 25.42 -20.17
CA GLY A 146 25.14 25.96 -20.03
C GLY A 146 24.04 25.21 -20.80
N TYR A 147 24.34 24.09 -21.43
CA TYR A 147 23.40 23.26 -22.17
C TYR A 147 23.28 21.86 -21.50
N LYS A 148 22.10 21.26 -21.56
CA LYS A 148 21.90 19.89 -21.07
C LYS A 148 22.78 18.91 -21.84
N ASP A 149 23.61 18.18 -21.11
CA ASP A 149 24.54 17.18 -21.64
C ASP A 149 23.89 15.79 -21.59
N GLU A 150 23.64 15.21 -22.78
CA GLU A 150 22.96 13.92 -22.87
C GLU A 150 23.72 12.80 -22.13
N ALA A 151 25.06 12.81 -22.18
CA ALA A 151 25.86 11.79 -21.50
C ALA A 151 25.70 11.87 -19.98
N LYS A 152 25.73 13.08 -19.40
CA LYS A 152 25.50 13.31 -17.97
C LYS A 152 24.09 12.96 -17.53
N VAL A 153 23.08 13.30 -18.35
CA VAL A 153 21.67 12.92 -18.06
C VAL A 153 21.54 11.40 -18.06
N ARG A 154 22.11 10.72 -19.04
CA ARG A 154 22.08 9.25 -19.14
C ARG A 154 22.79 8.61 -17.94
N GLU A 155 24.00 9.05 -17.62
CA GLU A 155 24.77 8.56 -16.46
C GLU A 155 23.98 8.73 -15.16
N LEU A 156 23.36 9.90 -14.94
CA LEU A 156 22.54 10.16 -13.75
C LEU A 156 21.38 9.17 -13.64
N ILE A 157 20.64 8.98 -14.74
CA ILE A 157 19.50 8.05 -14.78
C ILE A 157 19.96 6.61 -14.51
N GLU A 158 21.07 6.18 -15.08
CA GLU A 158 21.61 4.83 -14.89
C GLU A 158 22.01 4.60 -13.43
N LYS A 159 22.68 5.56 -12.79
CA LYS A 159 23.05 5.50 -11.38
C LYS A 159 21.83 5.44 -10.46
N ILE A 160 20.83 6.29 -10.68
CA ILE A 160 19.58 6.26 -9.91
C ILE A 160 18.88 4.90 -10.04
N ARG A 161 18.74 4.40 -11.27
CA ARG A 161 18.11 3.09 -11.54
C ARG A 161 18.91 1.93 -10.96
N GLY A 162 20.24 1.99 -11.05
CA GLY A 162 21.14 1.01 -10.44
C GLY A 162 20.95 0.95 -8.92
N TYR A 163 21.00 2.10 -8.26
CA TYR A 163 20.80 2.23 -6.81
C TYR A 163 19.42 1.69 -6.37
N LEU A 164 18.35 2.08 -7.06
CA LEU A 164 17.00 1.62 -6.75
C LEU A 164 16.85 0.10 -6.94
N LYS A 165 17.50 -0.46 -7.96
CA LYS A 165 17.51 -1.90 -8.21
C LYS A 165 18.29 -2.67 -7.13
N GLU A 166 19.45 -2.19 -6.74
CA GLU A 166 20.24 -2.79 -5.66
C GLU A 166 19.50 -2.71 -4.32
N ARG A 167 18.90 -1.56 -4.01
CA ARG A 167 18.09 -1.37 -2.82
C ARG A 167 16.84 -2.28 -2.83
N SER A 168 16.15 -2.40 -3.96
CA SER A 168 15.05 -3.35 -4.14
C SER A 168 15.52 -4.79 -3.90
N ASN A 169 16.64 -5.19 -4.48
CA ASN A 169 17.21 -6.53 -4.27
C ASN A 169 17.61 -6.76 -2.80
N GLN A 170 18.17 -5.76 -2.11
CA GLN A 170 18.47 -5.86 -0.68
C GLN A 170 17.22 -5.94 0.19
N MET A 171 16.13 -5.25 -0.21
CA MET A 171 14.85 -5.30 0.48
C MET A 171 14.08 -6.60 0.17
N GLU A 172 14.17 -7.12 -1.06
CA GLU A 172 13.62 -8.43 -1.44
C GLU A 172 14.30 -9.59 -0.70
N GLN A 173 15.54 -9.40 -0.20
CA GLN A 173 16.23 -10.40 0.64
C GLN A 173 15.63 -10.48 2.06
N LYS A 174 14.83 -9.53 2.50
CA LYS A 174 14.09 -9.65 3.77
C LYS A 174 12.76 -10.33 3.49
N LYS A 175 12.65 -11.58 3.93
CA LYS A 175 11.44 -12.39 3.83
C LYS A 175 10.21 -11.60 4.31
N GLY A 176 9.13 -11.60 3.51
CA GLY A 176 7.91 -10.84 3.80
C GLY A 176 7.99 -9.33 3.53
N ARG A 177 9.03 -8.86 2.81
CA ARG A 177 9.15 -7.47 2.36
C ARG A 177 9.14 -7.36 0.85
N TYR A 178 8.44 -6.34 0.34
CA TYR A 178 8.27 -6.04 -1.08
C TYR A 178 8.57 -4.55 -1.28
N GLY A 179 9.85 -4.21 -1.38
CA GLY A 179 10.30 -2.84 -1.37
C GLY A 179 10.02 -2.16 -0.01
N LEU A 180 9.29 -1.05 0.00
CA LEU A 180 8.86 -0.34 1.21
C LEU A 180 7.69 -1.02 1.93
N TYR A 181 7.04 -1.99 1.30
CA TYR A 181 5.82 -2.64 1.79
C TYR A 181 6.12 -3.99 2.43
N GLY A 182 5.16 -4.50 3.16
CA GLY A 182 5.27 -5.78 3.85
C GLY A 182 5.87 -5.65 5.24
N GLY A 183 6.18 -6.78 5.83
CA GLY A 183 6.64 -6.92 7.20
C GLY A 183 5.62 -7.62 8.08
N GLN A 184 5.95 -7.78 9.35
CA GLN A 184 5.13 -8.52 10.31
C GLN A 184 4.65 -7.56 11.41
N TYR A 185 3.36 -7.22 11.39
CA TYR A 185 2.73 -6.27 12.32
C TYR A 185 1.58 -6.97 13.05
N ILE A 186 1.91 -7.87 13.96
CA ILE A 186 0.96 -8.64 14.75
C ILE A 186 1.34 -8.57 16.24
N PRO A 187 0.40 -8.72 17.19
CA PRO A 187 0.73 -8.80 18.61
C PRO A 187 1.79 -9.88 18.88
N GLU A 188 2.76 -9.57 19.74
CA GLU A 188 3.87 -10.46 20.05
C GLU A 188 3.43 -11.87 20.47
N THR A 189 2.31 -11.97 21.17
CA THR A 189 1.72 -13.25 21.58
C THR A 189 1.36 -14.18 20.44
N LEU A 190 1.10 -13.63 19.23
CA LEU A 190 0.73 -14.40 18.04
C LEU A 190 1.92 -14.69 17.11
N ILE A 191 3.10 -14.11 17.35
CA ILE A 191 4.30 -14.33 16.52
C ILE A 191 4.64 -15.82 16.41
N PRO A 192 4.61 -16.65 17.49
CA PRO A 192 4.88 -18.07 17.38
C PRO A 192 3.94 -18.79 16.42
N ALA A 193 2.64 -18.51 16.49
CA ALA A 193 1.63 -19.12 15.62
C ALA A 193 1.83 -18.72 14.16
N VAL A 194 2.11 -17.45 13.89
CA VAL A 194 2.37 -16.95 12.53
C VAL A 194 3.64 -17.59 11.95
N ASN A 195 4.70 -17.70 12.76
CA ASN A 195 5.94 -18.35 12.34
C ASN A 195 5.75 -19.87 12.07
N GLU A 196 4.86 -20.52 12.80
CA GLU A 196 4.49 -21.92 12.54
C GLU A 196 3.79 -22.06 11.19
N VAL A 197 2.81 -21.19 10.91
CA VAL A 197 2.09 -21.14 9.62
C VAL A 197 3.06 -20.86 8.47
N GLU A 198 3.97 -19.91 8.65
CA GLU A 198 4.97 -19.57 7.64
C GLU A 198 5.87 -20.77 7.31
N LYS A 199 6.39 -21.47 8.33
CA LYS A 199 7.22 -22.67 8.14
C LYS A 199 6.44 -23.77 7.40
N ALA A 200 5.20 -24.01 7.79
CA ALA A 200 4.34 -24.98 7.14
C ALA A 200 4.09 -24.61 5.68
N TYR A 201 3.74 -23.34 5.40
CA TYR A 201 3.53 -22.85 4.04
C TYR A 201 4.79 -23.02 3.17
N GLU A 202 5.97 -22.63 3.67
CA GLU A 202 7.24 -22.75 2.94
C GLU A 202 7.55 -24.21 2.57
N TYR A 203 7.20 -25.15 3.43
CA TYR A 203 7.34 -26.58 3.14
C TYR A 203 6.29 -27.06 2.12
N TYR A 204 5.01 -26.86 2.43
CA TYR A 204 3.91 -27.44 1.64
C TYR A 204 3.70 -26.76 0.29
N LYS A 205 4.03 -25.49 0.10
CA LYS A 205 3.93 -24.81 -1.19
C LYS A 205 4.73 -25.50 -2.31
N ASN A 206 5.74 -26.29 -1.96
CA ASN A 206 6.55 -27.05 -2.91
C ASN A 206 6.25 -28.54 -2.92
N ASP A 207 5.47 -29.04 -1.97
CA ASP A 207 5.09 -30.44 -1.88
C ASP A 207 4.14 -30.85 -3.01
N PRO A 208 4.48 -31.87 -3.83
CA PRO A 208 3.65 -32.28 -4.96
C PRO A 208 2.28 -32.82 -4.55
N GLN A 209 2.20 -33.51 -3.40
CA GLN A 209 0.95 -34.08 -2.91
C GLN A 209 0.01 -32.98 -2.44
N PHE A 210 0.51 -32.00 -1.68
CA PHE A 210 -0.28 -30.83 -1.28
C PHE A 210 -0.81 -30.07 -2.48
N LYS A 211 0.04 -29.82 -3.49
CA LYS A 211 -0.39 -29.14 -4.74
C LYS A 211 -1.49 -29.92 -5.45
N GLN A 212 -1.40 -31.23 -5.52
CA GLN A 212 -2.41 -32.06 -6.18
C GLN A 212 -3.71 -32.06 -5.39
N GLU A 213 -3.67 -32.20 -4.05
CA GLU A 213 -4.86 -32.15 -3.20
C GLU A 213 -5.56 -30.77 -3.31
N LEU A 214 -4.80 -29.68 -3.26
CA LEU A 214 -5.34 -28.34 -3.43
C LEU A 214 -5.92 -28.12 -4.83
N HIS A 215 -5.24 -28.60 -5.87
CA HIS A 215 -5.74 -28.55 -7.24
C HIS A 215 -7.09 -29.31 -7.38
N ASP A 216 -7.18 -30.49 -6.81
CA ASP A 216 -8.39 -31.30 -6.84
C ASP A 216 -9.55 -30.62 -6.08
N LEU A 217 -9.28 -30.05 -4.92
CA LEU A 217 -10.25 -29.27 -4.17
C LEU A 217 -10.75 -28.05 -4.95
N LEU A 218 -9.83 -27.31 -5.57
CA LEU A 218 -10.20 -26.13 -6.36
C LEU A 218 -11.00 -26.51 -7.62
N THR A 219 -10.61 -27.55 -8.33
CA THR A 219 -11.25 -27.91 -9.61
C THR A 219 -12.50 -28.76 -9.44
N LYS A 220 -12.45 -29.79 -8.60
CA LYS A 220 -13.54 -30.77 -8.47
C LYS A 220 -14.58 -30.38 -7.42
N TYR A 221 -14.18 -29.61 -6.37
CA TYR A 221 -15.07 -29.21 -5.29
C TYR A 221 -15.52 -27.75 -5.41
N ALA A 222 -14.59 -26.80 -5.58
CA ALA A 222 -14.94 -25.38 -5.70
C ALA A 222 -15.47 -24.97 -7.07
N GLY A 223 -15.19 -25.73 -8.12
CA GLY A 223 -15.68 -25.44 -9.49
C GLY A 223 -14.78 -24.45 -10.26
N ARG A 224 -13.49 -24.39 -9.94
CA ARG A 224 -12.53 -23.54 -10.65
C ARG A 224 -11.91 -24.21 -11.87
N PRO A 225 -11.44 -23.44 -12.88
CA PRO A 225 -11.52 -21.98 -12.98
C PRO A 225 -12.94 -21.47 -13.24
N SER A 226 -13.35 -20.38 -12.58
CA SER A 226 -14.63 -19.74 -12.85
C SER A 226 -14.65 -19.11 -14.26
N LEU A 227 -15.82 -19.10 -14.87
CA LEU A 227 -16.00 -18.61 -16.24
C LEU A 227 -15.91 -17.09 -16.32
N LEU A 228 -15.52 -16.61 -17.49
CA LEU A 228 -15.59 -15.21 -17.88
C LEU A 228 -16.78 -15.06 -18.86
N TYR A 229 -17.83 -14.35 -18.41
CA TYR A 229 -19.06 -14.17 -19.16
C TYR A 229 -19.12 -12.78 -19.79
N TYR A 230 -19.32 -12.70 -21.11
CA TYR A 230 -19.53 -11.43 -21.79
C TYR A 230 -20.96 -10.94 -21.56
N ALA A 231 -21.11 -9.81 -20.87
CA ALA A 231 -22.40 -9.18 -20.59
C ALA A 231 -22.83 -8.28 -21.78
N GLU A 232 -23.26 -8.91 -22.88
CA GLU A 232 -23.52 -8.23 -24.16
C GLU A 232 -24.56 -7.13 -24.03
N LYS A 233 -25.70 -7.43 -23.38
CA LYS A 233 -26.78 -6.47 -23.20
C LYS A 233 -26.31 -5.25 -22.38
N MET A 234 -25.64 -5.48 -21.25
CA MET A 234 -25.11 -4.40 -20.42
C MET A 234 -24.07 -3.57 -21.19
N THR A 235 -23.21 -4.20 -21.97
CA THR A 235 -22.24 -3.51 -22.83
C THR A 235 -22.93 -2.58 -23.83
N LYS A 236 -24.02 -3.05 -24.47
CA LYS A 236 -24.77 -2.24 -25.43
C LYS A 236 -25.55 -1.11 -24.76
N ASP A 237 -26.22 -1.39 -23.64
CA ASP A 237 -27.05 -0.42 -22.92
C ASP A 237 -26.22 0.74 -22.35
N LEU A 238 -25.02 0.48 -21.87
CA LEU A 238 -24.13 1.49 -21.29
C LEU A 238 -23.26 2.22 -22.32
N GLY A 239 -22.99 1.60 -23.46
CA GLY A 239 -22.03 2.11 -24.45
C GLY A 239 -20.59 2.17 -23.91
N GLY A 240 -19.58 2.09 -24.75
CA GLY A 240 -18.17 2.18 -24.33
C GLY A 240 -17.47 0.83 -24.25
N ALA A 241 -16.75 0.55 -23.15
CA ALA A 241 -15.95 -0.66 -23.01
C ALA A 241 -16.78 -1.94 -22.95
N LYS A 242 -16.23 -3.04 -23.48
CA LYS A 242 -16.84 -4.38 -23.32
C LYS A 242 -16.80 -4.81 -21.87
N ILE A 243 -17.96 -5.23 -21.33
CA ILE A 243 -18.12 -5.65 -19.94
C ILE A 243 -18.12 -7.18 -19.86
N TYR A 244 -17.20 -7.70 -19.05
CA TYR A 244 -17.10 -9.12 -18.75
C TYR A 244 -17.27 -9.36 -17.25
N LEU A 245 -18.04 -10.39 -16.90
CA LEU A 245 -18.25 -10.82 -15.53
C LEU A 245 -17.39 -12.04 -15.23
N LYS A 246 -16.48 -11.92 -14.26
CA LYS A 246 -15.75 -13.06 -13.70
C LYS A 246 -16.68 -13.74 -12.70
N ARG A 247 -17.23 -14.91 -13.07
CA ARG A 247 -18.35 -15.57 -12.39
C ARG A 247 -17.93 -16.33 -11.13
N GLU A 248 -17.36 -15.61 -10.14
CA GLU A 248 -16.99 -16.20 -8.83
C GLU A 248 -18.24 -16.57 -7.98
N ASP A 249 -19.39 -16.04 -8.33
CA ASP A 249 -20.70 -16.42 -7.79
C ASP A 249 -21.11 -17.87 -8.11
N LEU A 250 -20.52 -18.48 -9.14
CA LEU A 250 -20.74 -19.87 -9.51
C LEU A 250 -19.84 -20.86 -8.78
N ASN A 251 -18.87 -20.39 -8.03
CA ASN A 251 -18.08 -21.27 -7.18
C ASN A 251 -18.95 -21.89 -6.09
N HIS A 252 -18.55 -23.05 -5.59
CA HIS A 252 -19.19 -23.66 -4.42
C HIS A 252 -19.24 -22.65 -3.26
N THR A 253 -20.33 -22.60 -2.53
CA THR A 253 -20.73 -21.59 -1.53
C THR A 253 -21.22 -20.25 -2.07
N GLY A 254 -21.08 -19.97 -3.37
CA GLY A 254 -21.62 -18.78 -4.03
C GLY A 254 -20.72 -17.55 -4.00
N SER A 255 -19.43 -17.69 -3.68
CA SER A 255 -18.48 -16.57 -3.68
C SER A 255 -17.02 -17.01 -3.88
N HIS A 256 -16.14 -16.01 -4.08
CA HIS A 256 -14.70 -16.22 -4.21
C HIS A 256 -14.01 -16.72 -2.92
N LYS A 257 -14.66 -16.63 -1.77
CA LYS A 257 -14.05 -16.93 -0.46
C LYS A 257 -13.61 -18.39 -0.32
N ILE A 258 -14.32 -19.33 -0.95
CA ILE A 258 -13.96 -20.75 -0.93
C ILE A 258 -12.54 -21.01 -1.47
N ASN A 259 -12.05 -20.16 -2.38
CA ASN A 259 -10.74 -20.35 -3.02
C ASN A 259 -9.60 -20.27 -2.02
N ASN A 260 -9.56 -19.21 -1.20
CA ASN A 260 -8.51 -19.05 -0.20
C ASN A 260 -8.68 -20.00 0.98
N VAL A 261 -9.95 -20.21 1.39
CA VAL A 261 -10.28 -21.03 2.56
C VAL A 261 -9.86 -22.48 2.37
N LEU A 262 -10.09 -23.08 1.21
CA LEU A 262 -9.65 -24.46 0.95
C LEU A 262 -8.14 -24.63 1.13
N GLY A 263 -7.34 -23.66 0.67
CA GLY A 263 -5.88 -23.71 0.85
C GLY A 263 -5.48 -23.55 2.32
N GLN A 264 -6.09 -22.64 3.06
CA GLN A 264 -5.79 -22.40 4.47
C GLN A 264 -6.20 -23.60 5.36
N VAL A 265 -7.40 -24.14 5.16
CA VAL A 265 -7.88 -25.31 5.96
C VAL A 265 -7.10 -26.58 5.62
N LEU A 266 -6.75 -26.78 4.34
CA LEU A 266 -5.86 -27.90 3.95
C LEU A 266 -4.49 -27.76 4.63
N LEU A 267 -3.93 -26.55 4.65
CA LEU A 267 -2.67 -26.29 5.35
C LEU A 267 -2.79 -26.58 6.86
N ALA A 268 -3.88 -26.10 7.50
CA ALA A 268 -4.17 -26.39 8.91
C ALA A 268 -4.18 -27.90 9.20
N LYS A 269 -4.87 -28.67 8.36
CA LYS A 269 -4.91 -30.13 8.47
C LYS A 269 -3.51 -30.77 8.35
N LYS A 270 -2.70 -30.31 7.40
CA LYS A 270 -1.31 -30.77 7.22
C LYS A 270 -0.40 -30.37 8.39
N MET A 271 -0.68 -29.27 9.07
CA MET A 271 -0.01 -28.87 10.32
C MET A 271 -0.45 -29.69 11.53
N GLY A 272 -1.46 -30.55 11.40
CA GLY A 272 -2.01 -31.35 12.51
C GLY A 272 -2.97 -30.57 13.40
N LYS A 273 -3.44 -29.39 12.95
CA LYS A 273 -4.48 -28.64 13.66
C LYS A 273 -5.81 -29.40 13.56
N THR A 274 -6.58 -29.35 14.65
CA THR A 274 -7.90 -30.01 14.74
C THR A 274 -9.05 -29.03 14.68
N ARG A 275 -8.76 -27.74 14.83
CA ARG A 275 -9.74 -26.66 14.90
C ARG A 275 -9.33 -25.51 13.98
N VAL A 276 -10.34 -24.89 13.37
CA VAL A 276 -10.19 -23.61 12.64
C VAL A 276 -11.14 -22.58 13.19
N ILE A 277 -10.68 -21.34 13.22
CA ILE A 277 -11.50 -20.18 13.58
C ILE A 277 -11.45 -19.13 12.47
N ALA A 278 -12.50 -18.35 12.32
CA ALA A 278 -12.53 -17.24 11.37
C ALA A 278 -13.43 -16.11 11.85
N GLU A 279 -13.08 -14.90 11.41
CA GLU A 279 -13.99 -13.75 11.45
C GLU A 279 -14.88 -13.74 10.22
N THR A 280 -16.03 -13.08 10.34
CA THR A 280 -16.87 -12.77 9.16
C THR A 280 -17.76 -11.54 9.41
N GLY A 281 -18.02 -10.75 8.37
CA GLY A 281 -18.98 -9.66 8.37
C GLY A 281 -20.23 -10.05 7.58
N ALA A 282 -20.18 -10.03 6.25
CA ALA A 282 -21.29 -10.44 5.39
C ALA A 282 -21.61 -11.97 5.42
N GLY A 283 -20.85 -12.75 6.19
CA GLY A 283 -21.08 -14.19 6.35
C GLY A 283 -20.41 -15.12 5.32
N GLN A 284 -20.00 -14.62 4.17
CA GLN A 284 -19.47 -15.47 3.09
C GLN A 284 -18.16 -16.16 3.44
N HIS A 285 -17.27 -15.49 4.19
CA HIS A 285 -16.03 -16.10 4.66
C HIS A 285 -16.30 -17.17 5.72
N GLY A 286 -17.20 -16.90 6.65
CA GLY A 286 -17.63 -17.87 7.66
C GLY A 286 -18.26 -19.11 7.04
N VAL A 287 -19.18 -18.95 6.06
CA VAL A 287 -19.78 -20.08 5.34
C VAL A 287 -18.72 -20.90 4.60
N ALA A 288 -17.76 -20.26 3.94
CA ALA A 288 -16.68 -20.98 3.25
C ALA A 288 -15.78 -21.74 4.25
N THR A 289 -15.46 -21.13 5.39
CA THR A 289 -14.64 -21.77 6.45
C THR A 289 -15.37 -22.96 7.06
N ALA A 290 -16.66 -22.80 7.41
CA ALA A 290 -17.49 -23.89 7.93
C ALA A 290 -17.59 -25.04 6.90
N THR A 291 -17.75 -24.73 5.61
CA THR A 291 -17.79 -25.71 4.53
C THR A 291 -16.49 -26.52 4.43
N ALA A 292 -15.33 -25.84 4.42
CA ALA A 292 -14.05 -26.50 4.32
C ALA A 292 -13.70 -27.30 5.59
N ALA A 293 -14.07 -26.79 6.77
CA ALA A 293 -13.90 -27.49 8.04
C ALA A 293 -14.72 -28.77 8.09
N ALA A 294 -15.99 -28.71 7.70
CA ALA A 294 -16.87 -29.89 7.61
C ALA A 294 -16.31 -30.91 6.60
N LEU A 295 -15.82 -30.47 5.44
CA LEU A 295 -15.20 -31.35 4.43
C LEU A 295 -13.96 -32.08 4.97
N MET A 296 -13.19 -31.44 5.84
CA MET A 296 -11.91 -31.94 6.36
C MET A 296 -12.00 -32.51 7.76
N ASP A 297 -13.22 -32.62 8.33
CA ASP A 297 -13.49 -33.16 9.67
C ASP A 297 -12.73 -32.39 10.77
N MET A 298 -12.90 -31.06 10.78
CA MET A 298 -12.29 -30.15 11.75
C MET A 298 -13.35 -29.36 12.53
N GLU A 299 -13.08 -29.07 13.81
CA GLU A 299 -13.89 -28.13 14.56
C GLU A 299 -13.83 -26.73 13.92
N CYS A 300 -14.98 -26.03 13.93
CA CYS A 300 -15.08 -24.71 13.35
C CYS A 300 -15.82 -23.74 14.28
N GLU A 301 -15.19 -22.59 14.56
CA GLU A 301 -15.85 -21.51 15.30
C GLU A 301 -15.72 -20.20 14.52
N ILE A 302 -16.85 -19.50 14.40
CA ILE A 302 -16.93 -18.27 13.59
C ILE A 302 -17.33 -17.12 14.49
N PHE A 303 -16.54 -16.07 14.46
CA PHE A 303 -16.79 -14.82 15.18
C PHE A 303 -17.42 -13.80 14.22
N MET A 304 -18.57 -13.28 14.60
CA MET A 304 -19.32 -12.34 13.76
C MET A 304 -19.93 -11.25 14.65
N GLY A 305 -19.84 -10.00 14.22
CA GLY A 305 -20.46 -8.89 14.95
C GLY A 305 -21.95 -9.12 15.14
N LYS A 306 -22.50 -8.74 16.32
CA LYS A 306 -23.93 -8.93 16.63
C LYS A 306 -24.82 -8.25 15.59
N GLU A 307 -24.47 -7.04 15.17
CA GLU A 307 -25.18 -6.33 14.10
C GLU A 307 -25.17 -7.10 12.77
N ASP A 308 -24.05 -7.74 12.46
CA ASP A 308 -23.90 -8.53 11.25
C ASP A 308 -24.66 -9.86 11.35
N THR A 309 -24.69 -10.52 12.53
CA THR A 309 -25.47 -11.75 12.75
C THR A 309 -26.96 -11.48 12.53
N ASP A 310 -27.47 -10.34 12.98
CA ASP A 310 -28.89 -9.97 12.84
C ASP A 310 -29.27 -9.68 11.38
N ARG A 311 -28.35 -9.12 10.60
CA ARG A 311 -28.52 -8.86 9.17
C ARG A 311 -28.38 -10.11 8.31
N GLN A 312 -27.58 -11.07 8.72
CA GLN A 312 -27.13 -12.23 7.94
C GLN A 312 -27.61 -13.58 8.51
N VAL A 313 -28.83 -13.62 9.03
CA VAL A 313 -29.43 -14.80 9.68
C VAL A 313 -29.31 -16.07 8.83
N LEU A 314 -29.51 -15.95 7.51
CA LEU A 314 -29.39 -17.09 6.59
C LEU A 314 -27.96 -17.65 6.55
N ASN A 315 -26.93 -16.79 6.56
CA ASN A 315 -25.55 -17.24 6.58
C ASN A 315 -25.18 -17.85 7.92
N CYS A 316 -25.68 -17.32 9.04
CA CYS A 316 -25.53 -17.93 10.36
C CYS A 316 -26.11 -19.35 10.37
N TYR A 317 -27.33 -19.52 9.91
CA TYR A 317 -27.97 -20.84 9.80
C TYR A 317 -27.17 -21.81 8.91
N ARG A 318 -26.63 -21.35 7.79
CA ARG A 318 -25.77 -22.19 6.92
C ARG A 318 -24.49 -22.64 7.63
N MET A 319 -23.85 -21.78 8.40
CA MET A 319 -22.65 -22.11 9.17
C MET A 319 -22.97 -23.15 10.25
N GLU A 320 -24.07 -22.96 11.00
CA GLU A 320 -24.52 -23.89 12.04
C GLU A 320 -24.93 -25.25 11.45
N LEU A 321 -25.61 -25.27 10.31
CA LEU A 321 -25.97 -26.50 9.60
C LEU A 321 -24.73 -27.32 9.20
N LEU A 322 -23.61 -26.65 8.91
CA LEU A 322 -22.32 -27.27 8.59
C LEU A 322 -21.52 -27.67 9.84
N GLY A 323 -22.10 -27.50 11.03
CA GLY A 323 -21.49 -27.89 12.31
C GLY A 323 -20.60 -26.83 12.93
N ALA A 324 -20.50 -25.63 12.37
CA ALA A 324 -19.74 -24.54 12.98
C ALA A 324 -20.54 -23.88 14.14
N LYS A 325 -19.81 -23.40 15.17
CA LYS A 325 -20.39 -22.54 16.21
C LYS A 325 -20.21 -21.08 15.79
N VAL A 326 -21.31 -20.32 15.80
CA VAL A 326 -21.30 -18.89 15.51
C VAL A 326 -21.34 -18.10 16.82
N HIS A 327 -20.34 -17.26 17.03
CA HIS A 327 -20.21 -16.42 18.23
C HIS A 327 -20.55 -14.96 17.89
N PRO A 328 -21.71 -14.44 18.34
CA PRO A 328 -22.04 -13.02 18.19
C PRO A 328 -21.13 -12.16 19.08
N VAL A 329 -20.38 -11.25 18.48
CA VAL A 329 -19.50 -10.32 19.19
C VAL A 329 -20.26 -9.05 19.51
N THR A 330 -20.38 -8.74 20.81
CA THR A 330 -21.16 -7.60 21.32
C THR A 330 -20.30 -6.43 21.76
N SER A 331 -18.98 -6.51 21.65
CA SER A 331 -18.05 -5.43 21.98
C SER A 331 -17.93 -4.41 20.84
N GLY A 332 -17.51 -3.21 21.17
CA GLY A 332 -17.22 -2.15 20.21
C GLY A 332 -18.44 -1.73 19.38
N THR A 333 -18.27 -1.69 18.07
CA THR A 333 -19.34 -1.38 17.09
C THR A 333 -20.16 -2.60 16.69
N MET A 334 -19.86 -3.77 17.24
CA MET A 334 -20.54 -5.05 16.97
C MET A 334 -20.50 -5.44 15.47
N THR A 335 -19.41 -5.09 14.78
CA THR A 335 -19.20 -5.34 13.33
C THR A 335 -17.92 -6.13 13.07
N LEU A 336 -17.55 -6.30 11.79
CA LEU A 336 -16.38 -7.06 11.34
C LEU A 336 -15.08 -6.72 12.10
N LYS A 337 -14.81 -5.44 12.41
CA LYS A 337 -13.60 -5.03 13.14
C LYS A 337 -13.52 -5.70 14.51
N ASP A 338 -14.64 -5.76 15.21
CA ASP A 338 -14.70 -6.34 16.55
C ASP A 338 -14.64 -7.86 16.50
N ALA A 339 -15.23 -8.46 15.44
CA ALA A 339 -15.09 -9.89 15.15
C ALA A 339 -13.62 -10.28 14.91
N VAL A 340 -12.87 -9.51 14.15
CA VAL A 340 -11.42 -9.69 13.95
C VAL A 340 -10.67 -9.67 15.28
N ASN A 341 -10.93 -8.66 16.11
CA ASN A 341 -10.25 -8.53 17.41
C ASN A 341 -10.55 -9.73 18.33
N GLU A 342 -11.79 -10.20 18.34
CA GLU A 342 -12.18 -11.33 19.16
C GLU A 342 -11.57 -12.64 18.65
N THR A 343 -11.55 -12.85 17.33
CA THR A 343 -10.89 -14.00 16.71
C THR A 343 -9.39 -14.04 17.02
N MET A 344 -8.71 -12.88 17.02
CA MET A 344 -7.29 -12.82 17.41
C MET A 344 -7.07 -13.17 18.88
N ARG A 345 -7.96 -12.72 19.81
CA ARG A 345 -7.89 -13.09 21.23
C ARG A 345 -8.10 -14.58 21.44
N GLU A 346 -9.10 -15.13 20.75
CA GLU A 346 -9.36 -16.57 20.78
C GLU A 346 -8.17 -17.37 20.23
N TRP A 347 -7.57 -16.95 19.12
CA TRP A 347 -6.39 -17.60 18.59
C TRP A 347 -5.20 -17.57 19.57
N ALA A 348 -4.98 -16.41 20.20
CA ALA A 348 -3.92 -16.26 21.21
C ALA A 348 -4.11 -17.18 22.43
N SER A 349 -5.36 -17.53 22.79
CA SER A 349 -5.68 -18.40 23.90
C SER A 349 -5.46 -19.89 23.60
N ARG A 350 -5.48 -20.29 22.29
CA ARG A 350 -5.52 -21.69 21.89
C ARG A 350 -4.80 -21.91 20.55
N MET A 351 -3.50 -21.53 20.49
CA MET A 351 -2.70 -21.59 19.24
C MET A 351 -2.28 -23.01 18.85
N ASP A 352 -2.10 -23.92 19.80
CA ASP A 352 -1.47 -25.22 19.57
C ASP A 352 -2.29 -26.11 18.63
N ASP A 353 -3.61 -26.12 18.76
CA ASP A 353 -4.52 -26.97 17.98
C ASP A 353 -5.39 -26.18 16.97
N THR A 354 -5.27 -24.88 16.92
CA THR A 354 -6.14 -23.99 16.17
C THR A 354 -5.39 -23.19 15.11
N LEU A 355 -5.96 -23.09 13.91
CA LEU A 355 -5.54 -22.13 12.89
C LEU A 355 -6.59 -21.03 12.71
N TYR A 356 -6.14 -19.79 12.63
CA TYR A 356 -6.99 -18.67 12.22
C TYR A 356 -7.00 -18.56 10.69
N VAL A 357 -8.17 -18.82 10.10
CA VAL A 357 -8.42 -18.73 8.65
C VAL A 357 -8.76 -17.29 8.31
N LEU A 358 -7.81 -16.55 7.76
CA LEU A 358 -7.96 -15.12 7.46
C LEU A 358 -8.87 -14.86 6.26
N GLY A 359 -9.86 -13.97 6.44
CA GLY A 359 -10.82 -13.60 5.40
C GLY A 359 -10.37 -12.48 4.47
N SER A 360 -9.35 -11.74 4.86
CA SER A 360 -8.82 -10.59 4.11
C SER A 360 -7.30 -10.48 4.28
N VAL A 361 -6.67 -9.62 3.47
CA VAL A 361 -5.24 -9.34 3.60
C VAL A 361 -5.04 -8.42 4.81
N MET A 362 -4.68 -8.99 5.93
CA MET A 362 -4.33 -8.25 7.16
C MET A 362 -2.81 -8.10 7.35
N GLY A 363 -2.04 -8.74 6.49
CA GLY A 363 -0.62 -8.54 6.32
C GLY A 363 0.28 -8.82 7.53
N PRO A 364 0.15 -9.93 8.28
CA PRO A 364 1.16 -10.27 9.28
C PRO A 364 2.47 -10.77 8.66
N HIS A 365 2.53 -10.93 7.35
CA HIS A 365 3.67 -11.48 6.61
C HIS A 365 3.81 -10.87 5.22
#